data_e98ac37ea7b41bef14ae363a38d6e712
#
_entry.id   e98ac37ea7b41bef14ae363a38d6e712
#
_cell.length_a   1.000
_cell.length_b   1.000
_cell.length_c   1.000
_cell.angle_alpha   90.00
_cell.angle_beta   90.00
_cell.angle_gamma   90.00
#
_symmetry.space_group_name_H-M   'P 1'
#
loop_
_entity.id
_entity.type
_entity.pdbx_description
1 polymer ?
#
loop_
_entity_poly.entity_id
_entity_poly.type
_entity_poly.pdbx_seq_one_letter_code
_entity_poly.pdbx_strand_id
1 'polypeptide(L)'
;MNIKLKYGLRGLNVNLPATPGFVGVLEPEKAPALRNPRASVAKMLRKPIGSLPLSEIAAGRKTACIVVSDITRPVPNATLLPPILKALEEAGIAREKILLLIATGTHRPNEGAEAVHLLGADIVRDYRVANHFCKRQADMAFVGKIGDGVPVYVNKQYLDADLKILTGFIEPHMWAGFSGGRKAILPGISSIETVKYMHGPEMVAHGKVAYGVLEGNPFHEAALDIMNRTGADFILNVTLSLSKKITGIFAGHPIEAHLRGCEFLAARCIRTLDEPLDFIVTTNAGAPADCNLYQTVKSMVAATPALKPGGIVLTASACYEGVGNPECEEVFNMVDTPARFLQRLMDKEFFIPDQWCAQEVYQVMRRNPTWIYTQGVPREKLERYHFRCVESVEKGVAELLARFGEKRARWAVVPDGPMLILRTLGSATYGHK
;
A
#
# COMPACT_ATOMS: atom_id res chain seq x y z
N MET A 1 28.14 -2.46 15.14
CA MET A 1 27.75 -1.67 13.95
C MET A 1 26.68 -0.67 14.36
N ASN A 2 26.90 0.63 14.12
CA ASN A 2 25.87 1.62 14.35
C ASN A 2 24.91 1.68 13.14
N ILE A 3 23.65 1.41 13.38
CA ILE A 3 22.59 1.43 12.35
C ILE A 3 21.50 2.39 12.82
N LYS A 4 21.03 3.27 11.94
CA LYS A 4 19.88 4.13 12.20
C LYS A 4 18.62 3.51 11.60
N LEU A 5 17.78 2.98 12.47
CA LEU A 5 16.46 2.45 12.10
C LEU A 5 15.46 3.60 11.88
N LYS A 6 14.49 3.39 11.00
CA LYS A 6 13.34 4.29 10.84
C LYS A 6 12.36 4.05 11.99
N TYR A 7 12.17 5.06 12.85
CA TYR A 7 11.33 4.95 14.05
C TYR A 7 10.77 6.33 14.40
N GLY A 8 9.47 6.49 14.33
CA GLY A 8 8.83 7.78 14.50
C GLY A 8 9.46 8.87 13.64
N LEU A 9 9.49 10.11 14.13
CA LEU A 9 10.05 11.25 13.41
C LEU A 9 11.59 11.31 13.46
N ARG A 10 12.21 10.78 14.52
CA ARG A 10 13.65 10.99 14.82
C ARG A 10 14.54 9.83 14.39
N GLY A 11 13.96 8.65 14.18
CA GLY A 11 14.70 7.40 14.03
C GLY A 11 15.22 6.86 15.37
N LEU A 12 15.76 5.65 15.33
CA LEU A 12 16.35 4.95 16.49
C LEU A 12 17.76 4.50 16.11
N ASN A 13 18.77 5.01 16.81
CA ASN A 13 20.14 4.54 16.65
C ASN A 13 20.32 3.26 17.48
N VAL A 14 20.77 2.19 16.84
CA VAL A 14 21.04 0.90 17.47
C VAL A 14 22.47 0.46 17.23
N ASN A 15 23.08 -0.15 18.25
CA ASN A 15 24.42 -0.71 18.13
C ASN A 15 24.34 -2.24 18.11
N LEU A 16 24.42 -2.83 16.93
CA LEU A 16 24.27 -4.26 16.71
C LEU A 16 25.64 -4.95 16.49
N PRO A 17 25.81 -6.22 16.89
CA PRO A 17 27.04 -6.94 16.66
C PRO A 17 27.27 -7.24 15.17
N ALA A 18 28.55 -7.30 14.77
CA ALA A 18 28.97 -7.77 13.46
C ALA A 18 29.28 -9.27 13.54
N THR A 19 28.27 -10.12 13.31
CA THR A 19 28.45 -11.57 13.32
C THR A 19 28.73 -12.12 11.92
N PRO A 20 29.37 -13.30 11.77
CA PRO A 20 29.63 -13.89 10.44
C PRO A 20 28.39 -14.10 9.59
N GLY A 21 27.23 -14.35 10.21
CA GLY A 21 25.97 -14.57 9.49
C GLY A 21 25.13 -13.32 9.26
N PHE A 22 25.66 -12.12 9.57
CA PHE A 22 25.00 -10.87 9.22
C PHE A 22 25.08 -10.62 7.71
N VAL A 23 23.94 -10.71 7.04
CA VAL A 23 23.83 -10.55 5.57
C VAL A 23 23.95 -9.08 5.16
N GLY A 24 23.55 -8.15 6.03
CA GLY A 24 23.66 -6.72 5.78
C GLY A 24 22.41 -5.93 6.13
N VAL A 25 22.48 -4.62 5.83
CA VAL A 25 21.33 -3.73 5.84
C VAL A 25 20.74 -3.75 4.44
N LEU A 26 19.50 -4.23 4.32
CA LEU A 26 18.80 -4.39 3.04
C LEU A 26 17.87 -3.20 2.82
N GLU A 27 18.14 -2.44 1.80
CA GLU A 27 17.38 -1.24 1.42
C GLU A 27 17.00 -1.29 -0.07
N PRO A 28 15.91 -0.61 -0.46
CA PRO A 28 15.62 -0.39 -1.87
C PRO A 28 16.74 0.37 -2.57
N GLU A 29 16.99 0.06 -3.84
CA GLU A 29 17.90 0.85 -4.65
C GLU A 29 17.35 2.25 -4.89
N LYS A 30 18.20 3.26 -4.69
CA LYS A 30 17.82 4.66 -4.82
C LYS A 30 17.67 5.05 -6.29
N ALA A 31 16.49 5.48 -6.68
CA ALA A 31 16.28 6.15 -7.95
C ALA A 31 16.51 7.66 -7.81
N PRO A 32 17.20 8.31 -8.74
CA PRO A 32 17.39 9.76 -8.70
C PRO A 32 16.04 10.49 -8.84
N ALA A 33 15.88 11.57 -8.07
CA ALA A 33 14.72 12.44 -8.23
C ALA A 33 14.77 13.19 -9.57
N LEU A 34 13.62 13.36 -10.19
CA LEU A 34 13.51 14.14 -11.41
C LEU A 34 13.83 15.63 -11.13
N ARG A 35 14.66 16.25 -11.97
CA ARG A 35 15.06 17.66 -11.82
C ARG A 35 13.90 18.63 -12.05
N ASN A 36 13.07 18.36 -13.06
CA ASN A 36 11.90 19.17 -13.41
C ASN A 36 10.66 18.26 -13.59
N PRO A 37 10.02 17.82 -12.49
CA PRO A 37 8.94 16.85 -12.57
C PRO A 37 7.71 17.39 -13.31
N ARG A 38 7.36 18.69 -13.18
CA ARG A 38 6.21 19.28 -13.88
C ARG A 38 6.39 19.27 -15.41
N ALA A 39 7.57 19.63 -15.89
CA ALA A 39 7.87 19.54 -17.32
C ALA A 39 7.91 18.08 -17.80
N SER A 40 8.38 17.17 -16.97
CA SER A 40 8.37 15.73 -17.24
C SER A 40 6.95 15.18 -17.34
N VAL A 41 6.01 15.60 -16.46
CA VAL A 41 4.58 15.28 -16.59
C VAL A 41 4.06 15.78 -17.94
N ALA A 42 4.24 17.06 -18.26
CA ALA A 42 3.77 17.62 -19.54
C ALA A 42 4.35 16.89 -20.76
N LYS A 43 5.60 16.43 -20.69
CA LYS A 43 6.21 15.59 -21.74
C LYS A 43 5.51 14.23 -21.86
N MET A 44 5.23 13.57 -20.72
CA MET A 44 4.57 12.26 -20.71
C MET A 44 3.13 12.32 -21.20
N LEU A 45 2.42 13.43 -20.96
CA LEU A 45 1.05 13.62 -21.51
C LEU A 45 1.05 13.74 -23.04
N ARG A 46 2.14 14.23 -23.65
CA ARG A 46 2.30 14.35 -25.11
C ARG A 46 2.88 13.10 -25.77
N LYS A 47 3.66 12.30 -25.04
CA LYS A 47 4.27 11.05 -25.49
C LYS A 47 4.02 9.95 -24.46
N PRO A 48 2.77 9.52 -24.30
CA PRO A 48 2.39 8.54 -23.30
C PRO A 48 2.80 7.12 -23.70
N ILE A 49 2.68 6.20 -22.75
CA ILE A 49 2.93 4.77 -22.90
C ILE A 49 1.66 4.11 -23.41
N GLY A 50 1.73 3.45 -24.56
CA GLY A 50 0.65 2.60 -25.09
C GLY A 50 -0.67 3.32 -25.41
N SER A 51 -0.64 4.65 -25.59
CA SER A 51 -1.86 5.43 -25.93
C SER A 51 -1.54 6.67 -26.77
N LEU A 52 -2.59 7.31 -27.27
CA LEU A 52 -2.51 8.64 -27.88
C LEU A 52 -2.21 9.71 -26.83
N PRO A 53 -1.67 10.88 -27.21
CA PRO A 53 -1.55 12.06 -26.36
C PRO A 53 -2.86 12.38 -25.64
N LEU A 54 -2.78 12.84 -24.37
CA LEU A 54 -3.98 13.15 -23.59
C LEU A 54 -4.87 14.18 -24.28
N SER A 55 -4.32 15.18 -24.96
CA SER A 55 -5.07 16.17 -25.74
C SER A 55 -5.88 15.56 -26.88
N GLU A 56 -5.37 14.52 -27.53
CA GLU A 56 -6.08 13.82 -28.59
C GLU A 56 -7.20 12.93 -28.03
N ILE A 57 -6.94 12.23 -26.90
CA ILE A 57 -7.98 11.44 -26.21
C ILE A 57 -9.11 12.35 -25.69
N ALA A 58 -8.76 13.56 -25.24
CA ALA A 58 -9.71 14.54 -24.72
C ALA A 58 -10.51 15.27 -25.81
N ALA A 59 -10.04 15.26 -27.07
CA ALA A 59 -10.69 15.96 -28.17
C ALA A 59 -12.14 15.47 -28.37
N GLY A 60 -13.09 16.43 -28.42
CA GLY A 60 -14.52 16.15 -28.57
C GLY A 60 -15.24 15.60 -27.33
N ARG A 61 -14.54 15.32 -26.24
CA ARG A 61 -15.16 14.95 -24.95
C ARG A 61 -15.76 16.19 -24.29
N LYS A 62 -16.89 16.01 -23.60
CA LYS A 62 -17.64 17.11 -22.96
C LYS A 62 -17.40 17.21 -21.46
N THR A 63 -17.10 16.08 -20.83
CA THR A 63 -16.89 15.97 -19.38
C THR A 63 -15.65 15.14 -19.08
N ALA A 64 -14.99 15.42 -17.95
CA ALA A 64 -13.89 14.60 -17.47
C ALA A 64 -13.99 14.34 -15.96
N CYS A 65 -13.63 13.13 -15.54
CA CYS A 65 -13.41 12.79 -14.14
C CYS A 65 -11.96 12.39 -13.93
N ILE A 66 -11.28 13.12 -13.03
CA ILE A 66 -9.92 12.81 -12.58
C ILE A 66 -10.04 12.19 -11.19
N VAL A 67 -9.75 10.92 -11.05
CA VAL A 67 -9.69 10.26 -9.75
C VAL A 67 -8.35 10.54 -9.11
N VAL A 68 -8.36 11.10 -7.90
CA VAL A 68 -7.18 11.45 -7.11
C VAL A 68 -7.17 10.69 -5.79
N SER A 69 -5.99 10.33 -5.30
CA SER A 69 -5.87 9.67 -3.99
C SER A 69 -6.20 10.65 -2.87
N ASP A 70 -6.67 10.13 -1.74
CA ASP A 70 -6.92 10.89 -0.52
C ASP A 70 -5.64 11.35 0.20
N ILE A 71 -5.79 12.14 1.26
CA ILE A 71 -4.68 12.76 2.01
C ILE A 71 -3.73 11.75 2.66
N THR A 72 -4.16 10.51 2.86
CA THR A 72 -3.32 9.45 3.44
C THR A 72 -2.23 8.96 2.48
N ARG A 73 -2.29 9.38 1.21
CA ARG A 73 -1.33 9.00 0.17
C ARG A 73 -0.45 10.19 -0.22
N PRO A 74 0.87 10.04 -0.27
CA PRO A 74 1.80 11.15 -0.54
C PRO A 74 1.88 11.49 -2.05
N VAL A 75 0.75 11.52 -2.75
CA VAL A 75 0.71 11.86 -4.18
C VAL A 75 0.97 13.35 -4.35
N PRO A 76 1.96 13.76 -5.17
CA PRO A 76 2.32 15.17 -5.35
C PRO A 76 1.35 15.88 -6.33
N ASN A 77 0.07 15.98 -5.94
CA ASN A 77 -1.01 16.51 -6.80
C ASN A 77 -0.72 17.92 -7.34
N ALA A 78 -0.09 18.79 -6.56
CA ALA A 78 0.34 20.12 -7.01
C ALA A 78 1.30 20.09 -8.22
N THR A 79 1.97 18.97 -8.44
CA THR A 79 2.83 18.76 -9.62
C THR A 79 2.09 18.09 -10.75
N LEU A 80 1.20 17.12 -10.44
CA LEU A 80 0.56 16.26 -11.44
C LEU A 80 -0.66 16.90 -12.09
N LEU A 81 -1.52 17.55 -11.29
CA LEU A 81 -2.82 18.04 -11.76
C LEU A 81 -2.74 19.21 -12.74
N PRO A 82 -1.93 20.26 -12.53
CA PRO A 82 -1.96 21.41 -13.43
C PRO A 82 -1.66 21.11 -14.90
N PRO A 83 -0.68 20.23 -15.26
CA PRO A 83 -0.48 19.83 -16.66
C PRO A 83 -1.65 19.02 -17.24
N ILE A 84 -2.32 18.17 -16.43
CA ILE A 84 -3.50 17.42 -16.86
C ILE A 84 -4.64 18.40 -17.16
N LEU A 85 -4.99 19.26 -16.18
CA LEU A 85 -6.06 20.24 -16.29
C LEU A 85 -5.87 21.14 -17.50
N LYS A 86 -4.64 21.65 -17.70
CA LYS A 86 -4.29 22.45 -18.88
C LYS A 86 -4.55 21.69 -20.18
N ALA A 87 -4.15 20.43 -20.28
CA ALA A 87 -4.37 19.63 -21.49
C ALA A 87 -5.87 19.40 -21.79
N LEU A 88 -6.71 19.25 -20.74
CA LEU A 88 -8.15 19.10 -20.89
C LEU A 88 -8.82 20.41 -21.33
N GLU A 89 -8.44 21.54 -20.76
CA GLU A 89 -8.95 22.86 -21.15
C GLU A 89 -8.56 23.20 -22.60
N GLU A 90 -7.30 22.94 -22.98
CA GLU A 90 -6.82 23.15 -24.36
C GLU A 90 -7.54 22.24 -25.36
N ALA A 91 -8.03 21.06 -24.94
CA ALA A 91 -8.86 20.19 -25.74
C ALA A 91 -10.36 20.61 -25.80
N GLY A 92 -10.73 21.69 -25.09
CA GLY A 92 -12.07 22.29 -25.12
C GLY A 92 -13.01 21.80 -24.02
N ILE A 93 -12.56 21.08 -23.01
CA ILE A 93 -13.40 20.71 -21.85
C ILE A 93 -13.42 21.89 -20.86
N ALA A 94 -14.61 22.45 -20.65
CA ALA A 94 -14.81 23.59 -19.72
C ALA A 94 -14.51 23.16 -18.28
N ARG A 95 -13.97 24.07 -17.46
CA ARG A 95 -13.55 23.81 -16.06
C ARG A 95 -14.64 23.23 -15.19
N GLU A 96 -15.85 23.76 -15.31
CA GLU A 96 -17.04 23.30 -14.57
C GLU A 96 -17.50 21.88 -14.99
N LYS A 97 -16.96 21.37 -16.08
CA LYS A 97 -17.20 19.99 -16.59
C LYS A 97 -16.10 19.02 -16.20
N ILE A 98 -15.06 19.49 -15.52
CA ILE A 98 -13.98 18.67 -14.99
C ILE A 98 -14.24 18.41 -13.51
N LEU A 99 -14.35 17.15 -13.12
CA LEU A 99 -14.50 16.69 -11.73
C LEU A 99 -13.20 16.09 -11.23
N LEU A 100 -12.72 16.56 -10.07
CA LEU A 100 -11.71 15.87 -9.28
C LEU A 100 -12.44 15.04 -8.22
N LEU A 101 -12.41 13.72 -8.36
CA LEU A 101 -13.04 12.78 -7.43
C LEU A 101 -11.98 12.20 -6.48
N ILE A 102 -12.06 12.54 -5.19
CA ILE A 102 -11.15 12.04 -4.16
C ILE A 102 -11.54 10.60 -3.80
N ALA A 103 -10.66 9.67 -4.10
CA ALA A 103 -10.81 8.24 -3.86
C ALA A 103 -10.50 7.90 -2.40
N THR A 104 -11.46 8.11 -1.52
CA THR A 104 -11.35 7.89 -0.08
C THR A 104 -11.39 6.41 0.31
N GLY A 105 -11.94 5.54 -0.55
CA GLY A 105 -12.21 4.15 -0.18
C GLY A 105 -13.09 4.11 1.08
N THR A 106 -12.59 3.49 2.15
CA THR A 106 -13.25 3.43 3.47
C THR A 106 -12.84 4.57 4.41
N HIS A 107 -11.93 5.43 4.01
CA HIS A 107 -11.48 6.55 4.82
C HIS A 107 -12.52 7.67 4.88
N ARG A 108 -12.33 8.58 5.83
CA ARG A 108 -13.15 9.79 5.94
C ARG A 108 -12.92 10.74 4.75
N PRO A 109 -13.88 11.61 4.43
CA PRO A 109 -13.70 12.61 3.39
C PRO A 109 -12.60 13.62 3.74
N ASN A 110 -12.01 14.23 2.68
CA ASN A 110 -11.08 15.34 2.81
C ASN A 110 -11.78 16.64 2.38
N GLU A 111 -12.09 17.49 3.33
CA GLU A 111 -12.88 18.70 3.14
C GLU A 111 -12.14 19.95 3.63
N GLY A 112 -12.61 21.14 3.22
CA GLY A 112 -12.06 22.42 3.67
C GLY A 112 -10.55 22.54 3.44
N ALA A 113 -9.80 22.80 4.51
CA ALA A 113 -8.35 22.99 4.46
C ALA A 113 -7.59 21.74 3.97
N GLU A 114 -8.11 20.53 4.23
CA GLU A 114 -7.49 19.31 3.75
C GLU A 114 -7.62 19.17 2.22
N ALA A 115 -8.76 19.50 1.63
CA ALA A 115 -8.93 19.51 0.19
C ALA A 115 -7.97 20.53 -0.47
N VAL A 116 -7.82 21.70 0.14
CA VAL A 116 -6.86 22.72 -0.31
C VAL A 116 -5.42 22.23 -0.20
N HIS A 117 -5.07 21.57 0.90
CA HIS A 117 -3.74 20.97 1.06
C HIS A 117 -3.49 19.88 0.01
N LEU A 118 -4.49 19.06 -0.26
CA LEU A 118 -4.39 17.92 -1.18
C LEU A 118 -4.27 18.32 -2.65
N LEU A 119 -5.07 19.32 -3.07
CA LEU A 119 -5.27 19.66 -4.49
C LEU A 119 -4.64 21.01 -4.89
N GLY A 120 -4.54 21.93 -3.93
CA GLY A 120 -4.19 23.34 -4.14
C GLY A 120 -5.41 24.24 -4.16
N ALA A 121 -5.25 25.47 -3.64
CA ALA A 121 -6.35 26.44 -3.49
C ALA A 121 -7.02 26.81 -4.83
N ASP A 122 -6.22 27.02 -5.88
CA ASP A 122 -6.76 27.36 -7.21
C ASP A 122 -7.61 26.24 -7.80
N ILE A 123 -7.21 24.99 -7.62
CA ILE A 123 -7.99 23.84 -8.11
C ILE A 123 -9.30 23.70 -7.36
N VAL A 124 -9.27 23.84 -6.02
CA VAL A 124 -10.50 23.77 -5.20
C VAL A 124 -11.48 24.90 -5.51
N ARG A 125 -10.98 26.08 -5.87
CA ARG A 125 -11.81 27.23 -6.26
C ARG A 125 -12.41 27.09 -7.66
N ASP A 126 -11.62 26.62 -8.63
CA ASP A 126 -11.92 26.74 -10.06
C ASP A 126 -12.55 25.49 -10.69
N TYR A 127 -12.46 24.33 -10.01
CA TYR A 127 -12.97 23.06 -10.52
C TYR A 127 -13.95 22.39 -9.56
N ARG A 128 -14.71 21.45 -10.07
CA ARG A 128 -15.56 20.61 -9.22
C ARG A 128 -14.73 19.61 -8.45
N VAL A 129 -14.92 19.58 -7.12
CA VAL A 129 -14.26 18.60 -6.24
C VAL A 129 -15.33 17.82 -5.47
N ALA A 130 -15.22 16.51 -5.45
CA ALA A 130 -16.09 15.64 -4.67
C ALA A 130 -15.28 14.55 -3.94
N ASN A 131 -15.76 14.14 -2.76
CA ASN A 131 -15.28 12.95 -2.09
C ASN A 131 -16.13 11.74 -2.46
N HIS A 132 -15.50 10.59 -2.55
CA HIS A 132 -16.22 9.31 -2.59
C HIS A 132 -16.70 8.92 -1.19
N PHE A 133 -17.88 8.28 -1.09
CA PHE A 133 -18.46 7.77 0.15
C PHE A 133 -18.91 6.33 -0.05
N CYS A 134 -18.07 5.36 0.32
CA CYS A 134 -18.29 3.94 0.05
C CYS A 134 -19.58 3.36 0.64
N LYS A 135 -20.17 4.01 1.65
CA LYS A 135 -21.45 3.59 2.30
C LYS A 135 -22.70 4.27 1.71
N ARG A 136 -22.54 5.26 0.79
CA ARG A 136 -23.69 5.95 0.17
C ARG A 136 -24.12 5.25 -1.10
N GLN A 137 -25.02 4.27 -0.99
CA GLN A 137 -25.50 3.50 -2.14
C GLN A 137 -26.13 4.38 -3.22
N ALA A 138 -26.77 5.51 -2.87
CA ALA A 138 -27.34 6.46 -3.80
C ALA A 138 -26.33 7.06 -4.79
N ASP A 139 -25.06 7.17 -4.39
CA ASP A 139 -23.97 7.74 -5.18
C ASP A 139 -23.33 6.70 -6.12
N MET A 140 -23.83 5.46 -6.15
CA MET A 140 -23.18 4.34 -6.84
C MET A 140 -24.08 3.69 -7.88
N ALA A 141 -23.46 3.11 -8.90
CA ALA A 141 -24.14 2.30 -9.89
C ALA A 141 -23.56 0.89 -9.96
N PHE A 142 -24.42 -0.07 -10.22
CA PHE A 142 -24.05 -1.48 -10.39
C PHE A 142 -23.27 -1.67 -11.68
N VAL A 143 -22.11 -2.34 -11.60
CA VAL A 143 -21.22 -2.61 -12.73
C VAL A 143 -20.96 -4.09 -12.97
N GLY A 144 -21.69 -4.96 -12.29
CA GLY A 144 -21.59 -6.41 -12.42
C GLY A 144 -21.26 -7.10 -11.09
N LYS A 145 -20.79 -8.33 -11.19
CA LYS A 145 -20.45 -9.17 -10.04
C LYS A 145 -19.02 -9.68 -10.16
N ILE A 146 -18.40 -9.99 -9.02
CA ILE A 146 -17.07 -10.62 -8.90
C ILE A 146 -17.14 -11.83 -7.96
N GLY A 147 -16.14 -12.71 -8.03
CA GLY A 147 -16.06 -13.92 -7.20
C GLY A 147 -17.36 -14.71 -7.20
N ASP A 148 -17.80 -15.15 -6.03
CA ASP A 148 -19.03 -15.93 -5.81
C ASP A 148 -20.34 -15.12 -5.98
N GLY A 149 -20.35 -14.16 -6.89
CA GLY A 149 -21.55 -13.38 -7.21
C GLY A 149 -21.69 -12.09 -6.39
N VAL A 150 -20.64 -11.62 -5.76
CA VAL A 150 -20.63 -10.36 -4.98
C VAL A 150 -20.89 -9.16 -5.91
N PRO A 151 -21.94 -8.36 -5.64
CA PRO A 151 -22.27 -7.22 -6.47
C PRO A 151 -21.22 -6.10 -6.33
N VAL A 152 -20.84 -5.53 -7.46
CA VAL A 152 -19.88 -4.42 -7.52
C VAL A 152 -20.63 -3.14 -7.87
N TYR A 153 -20.42 -2.13 -7.06
CA TYR A 153 -20.91 -0.79 -7.28
C TYR A 153 -19.75 0.20 -7.30
N VAL A 154 -19.79 1.12 -8.25
CA VAL A 154 -18.77 2.16 -8.43
C VAL A 154 -19.44 3.53 -8.47
N ASN A 155 -18.74 4.58 -8.10
CA ASN A 155 -19.23 5.96 -8.04
C ASN A 155 -19.82 6.41 -9.39
N LYS A 156 -21.09 6.87 -9.36
CA LYS A 156 -21.83 7.32 -10.56
C LYS A 156 -21.15 8.46 -11.29
N GLN A 157 -20.60 9.45 -10.55
CA GLN A 157 -19.96 10.62 -11.16
C GLN A 157 -18.73 10.23 -12.00
N TYR A 158 -18.03 9.15 -11.62
CA TYR A 158 -16.96 8.58 -12.42
C TYR A 158 -17.52 7.87 -13.68
N LEU A 159 -18.57 7.08 -13.51
CA LEU A 159 -19.16 6.31 -14.61
C LEU A 159 -19.76 7.21 -15.68
N ASP A 160 -20.40 8.32 -15.26
CA ASP A 160 -21.09 9.27 -16.14
C ASP A 160 -20.14 10.21 -16.90
N ALA A 161 -18.85 10.22 -16.57
CA ALA A 161 -17.88 11.07 -17.26
C ALA A 161 -17.49 10.49 -18.64
N ASP A 162 -17.39 11.36 -19.65
CA ASP A 162 -16.95 10.99 -21.00
C ASP A 162 -15.47 10.59 -21.04
N LEU A 163 -14.65 11.24 -20.21
CA LEU A 163 -13.21 11.00 -20.09
C LEU A 163 -12.86 10.64 -18.66
N LYS A 164 -12.20 9.52 -18.48
CA LYS A 164 -11.85 8.93 -17.17
C LYS A 164 -10.35 8.84 -17.00
N ILE A 165 -9.80 9.61 -16.06
CA ILE A 165 -8.36 9.68 -15.77
C ILE A 165 -8.10 9.22 -14.34
N LEU A 166 -7.16 8.28 -14.16
CA LEU A 166 -6.75 7.82 -12.83
C LEU A 166 -5.37 8.39 -12.50
N THR A 167 -5.24 9.05 -11.36
CA THR A 167 -3.93 9.50 -10.84
C THR A 167 -3.55 8.75 -9.58
N GLY A 168 -2.25 8.69 -9.29
CA GLY A 168 -1.76 8.02 -8.09
C GLY A 168 -0.26 7.79 -8.09
N PHE A 169 0.19 6.93 -7.19
CA PHE A 169 1.58 6.53 -7.14
C PHE A 169 1.71 5.00 -7.01
N ILE A 170 2.85 4.49 -7.43
CA ILE A 170 3.16 3.07 -7.39
C ILE A 170 4.16 2.82 -6.27
N GLU A 171 3.80 1.92 -5.36
CA GLU A 171 4.64 1.38 -4.29
C GLU A 171 4.35 -0.12 -4.10
N PRO A 172 5.22 -0.90 -3.45
CA PRO A 172 4.90 -2.28 -3.09
C PRO A 172 3.65 -2.32 -2.21
N HIS A 173 2.78 -3.31 -2.42
CA HIS A 173 1.54 -3.43 -1.67
C HIS A 173 1.27 -4.87 -1.28
N MET A 174 0.98 -5.10 0.00
CA MET A 174 0.85 -6.44 0.58
C MET A 174 -0.21 -7.33 -0.08
N TRP A 175 -1.30 -6.75 -0.59
CA TRP A 175 -2.38 -7.51 -1.25
C TRP A 175 -2.38 -7.37 -2.77
N ALA A 176 -2.28 -6.18 -3.29
CA ALA A 176 -2.39 -5.90 -4.72
C ALA A 176 -1.08 -6.07 -5.51
N GLY A 177 -0.02 -6.56 -4.86
CA GLY A 177 1.33 -6.58 -5.42
C GLY A 177 1.97 -5.19 -5.46
N PHE A 178 1.35 -4.28 -6.20
CA PHE A 178 1.70 -2.86 -6.28
C PHE A 178 0.44 -1.99 -6.22
N SER A 179 0.57 -0.77 -5.69
CA SER A 179 -0.46 0.28 -5.70
C SER A 179 -0.56 0.95 -7.08
N GLY A 180 -1.43 1.96 -7.21
CA GLY A 180 -1.65 2.72 -8.45
C GLY A 180 -2.63 2.05 -9.42
N GLY A 181 -2.86 2.70 -10.56
CA GLY A 181 -3.74 2.23 -11.64
C GLY A 181 -5.14 1.86 -11.17
N ARG A 182 -5.53 0.60 -11.42
CA ARG A 182 -6.83 0.01 -11.05
C ARG A 182 -7.24 0.20 -9.59
N LYS A 183 -6.28 0.41 -8.67
CA LYS A 183 -6.61 0.67 -7.24
C LYS A 183 -7.31 2.01 -6.99
N ALA A 184 -7.21 2.95 -7.91
CA ALA A 184 -8.00 4.18 -7.84
C ALA A 184 -9.51 3.91 -7.96
N ILE A 185 -9.91 2.81 -8.64
CA ILE A 185 -11.30 2.37 -8.74
C ILE A 185 -11.64 1.42 -7.60
N LEU A 186 -10.84 0.35 -7.42
CA LEU A 186 -11.03 -0.64 -6.36
C LEU A 186 -9.81 -0.71 -5.44
N PRO A 187 -9.92 -0.29 -4.18
CA PRO A 187 -11.13 0.10 -3.44
C PRO A 187 -11.51 1.60 -3.54
N GLY A 188 -10.76 2.42 -4.27
CA GLY A 188 -10.77 3.89 -4.17
C GLY A 188 -12.15 4.55 -4.30
N ILE A 189 -12.97 4.14 -5.25
CA ILE A 189 -14.30 4.69 -5.52
C ILE A 189 -15.39 3.62 -5.61
N SER A 190 -15.17 2.46 -4.95
CA SER A 190 -16.14 1.33 -4.91
C SER A 190 -16.92 1.28 -3.61
N SER A 191 -18.05 0.55 -3.61
CA SER A 191 -18.91 0.38 -2.44
C SER A 191 -18.24 -0.43 -1.34
N ILE A 192 -18.75 -0.27 -0.11
CA ILE A 192 -18.25 -0.98 1.07
C ILE A 192 -18.38 -2.51 0.92
N GLU A 193 -19.42 -3.02 0.26
CA GLU A 193 -19.61 -4.45 0.02
C GLU A 193 -18.49 -5.02 -0.86
N THR A 194 -18.13 -4.28 -1.91
CA THR A 194 -17.01 -4.65 -2.79
C THR A 194 -15.67 -4.63 -2.03
N VAL A 195 -15.48 -3.61 -1.17
CA VAL A 195 -14.27 -3.51 -0.33
C VAL A 195 -14.18 -4.66 0.67
N LYS A 196 -15.30 -5.02 1.32
CA LYS A 196 -15.36 -6.16 2.25
C LYS A 196 -14.96 -7.48 1.59
N TYR A 197 -15.46 -7.73 0.38
CA TYR A 197 -15.06 -8.93 -0.38
C TYR A 197 -13.54 -8.93 -0.66
N MET A 198 -13.00 -7.81 -1.14
CA MET A 198 -11.58 -7.71 -1.46
C MET A 198 -10.65 -7.83 -0.24
N HIS A 199 -11.16 -7.52 0.95
CA HIS A 199 -10.45 -7.67 2.23
C HIS A 199 -10.99 -8.87 3.03
N GLY A 200 -11.78 -9.73 2.38
CA GLY A 200 -12.31 -10.94 3.01
C GLY A 200 -11.21 -11.95 3.34
N PRO A 201 -11.47 -12.83 4.33
CA PRO A 201 -10.46 -13.74 4.86
C PRO A 201 -9.83 -14.65 3.80
N GLU A 202 -10.60 -15.15 2.86
CA GLU A 202 -10.12 -16.00 1.77
C GLU A 202 -9.20 -15.24 0.82
N MET A 203 -9.57 -14.00 0.47
CA MET A 203 -8.75 -13.12 -0.38
C MET A 203 -7.41 -12.81 0.29
N VAL A 204 -7.45 -12.39 1.56
CA VAL A 204 -6.24 -12.04 2.33
C VAL A 204 -5.34 -13.27 2.56
N ALA A 205 -5.92 -14.46 2.74
CA ALA A 205 -5.16 -15.71 2.93
C ALA A 205 -4.64 -16.32 1.62
N HIS A 206 -5.05 -15.80 0.45
CA HIS A 206 -4.66 -16.39 -0.82
C HIS A 206 -3.17 -16.20 -1.10
N GLY A 207 -2.47 -17.27 -1.40
CA GLY A 207 -1.02 -17.28 -1.47
C GLY A 207 -0.36 -16.41 -2.52
N LYS A 208 -1.08 -15.99 -3.55
CA LYS A 208 -0.59 -15.03 -4.54
C LYS A 208 -0.97 -13.58 -4.19
N VAL A 209 -1.76 -13.36 -3.14
CA VAL A 209 -2.06 -12.03 -2.61
C VAL A 209 -0.89 -11.60 -1.74
N ALA A 210 0.14 -11.03 -2.39
CA ALA A 210 1.42 -10.74 -1.76
C ALA A 210 2.14 -9.56 -2.43
N TYR A 211 3.13 -9.01 -1.73
CA TYR A 211 4.00 -7.96 -2.26
C TYR A 211 4.64 -8.37 -3.60
N GLY A 212 4.54 -7.50 -4.59
CA GLY A 212 5.20 -7.66 -5.89
C GLY A 212 4.62 -8.74 -6.80
N VAL A 213 3.48 -9.34 -6.44
CA VAL A 213 2.79 -10.35 -7.25
C VAL A 213 1.61 -9.70 -7.98
N LEU A 214 1.64 -9.74 -9.32
CA LEU A 214 0.53 -9.30 -10.17
C LEU A 214 -0.13 -10.51 -10.85
N GLU A 215 0.64 -11.34 -11.54
CA GLU A 215 0.14 -12.49 -12.28
C GLU A 215 -0.44 -13.56 -11.34
N GLY A 216 -1.70 -13.91 -11.58
CA GLY A 216 -2.45 -14.86 -10.76
C GLY A 216 -2.78 -14.35 -9.35
N ASN A 217 -2.60 -13.07 -9.07
CA ASN A 217 -3.05 -12.44 -7.83
C ASN A 217 -4.54 -12.06 -7.95
N PRO A 218 -5.44 -12.78 -7.27
CA PRO A 218 -6.89 -12.55 -7.44
C PRO A 218 -7.33 -11.14 -7.02
N PHE A 219 -6.61 -10.50 -6.08
CA PHE A 219 -6.87 -9.10 -5.71
C PHE A 219 -6.57 -8.17 -6.90
N HIS A 220 -5.42 -8.36 -7.56
CA HIS A 220 -5.05 -7.58 -8.73
C HIS A 220 -6.01 -7.81 -9.90
N GLU A 221 -6.33 -9.08 -10.18
CA GLU A 221 -7.18 -9.48 -11.29
C GLU A 221 -8.62 -8.98 -11.15
N ALA A 222 -9.21 -9.06 -9.95
CA ALA A 222 -10.53 -8.51 -9.68
C ALA A 222 -10.57 -6.98 -9.86
N ALA A 223 -9.55 -6.27 -9.35
CA ALA A 223 -9.47 -4.82 -9.53
C ALA A 223 -9.28 -4.42 -10.99
N LEU A 224 -8.54 -5.21 -11.77
CA LEU A 224 -8.33 -5.02 -13.19
C LEU A 224 -9.62 -5.27 -13.99
N ASP A 225 -10.34 -6.33 -13.67
CA ASP A 225 -11.64 -6.66 -14.28
C ASP A 225 -12.66 -5.53 -14.06
N ILE A 226 -12.74 -4.99 -12.83
CA ILE A 226 -13.63 -3.86 -12.53
C ILE A 226 -13.19 -2.61 -13.31
N MET A 227 -11.91 -2.32 -13.41
CA MET A 227 -11.40 -1.20 -14.20
C MET A 227 -11.79 -1.36 -15.69
N ASN A 228 -11.67 -2.56 -16.24
CA ASN A 228 -12.04 -2.82 -17.63
C ASN A 228 -13.55 -2.64 -17.87
N ARG A 229 -14.40 -3.04 -16.93
CA ARG A 229 -15.87 -2.86 -17.04
C ARG A 229 -16.31 -1.41 -16.90
N THR A 230 -15.64 -0.63 -16.04
CA THR A 230 -15.99 0.77 -15.77
C THR A 230 -15.35 1.74 -16.73
N GLY A 231 -14.32 1.30 -17.43
CA GLY A 231 -13.47 2.09 -18.29
C GLY A 231 -12.49 2.95 -17.51
N ALA A 232 -11.31 3.15 -18.10
CA ALA A 232 -10.34 4.18 -17.75
C ALA A 232 -9.63 4.54 -19.06
N ASP A 233 -9.64 5.80 -19.45
CA ASP A 233 -9.08 6.23 -20.74
C ASP A 233 -7.58 6.53 -20.63
N PHE A 234 -7.15 6.97 -19.44
CA PHE A 234 -5.76 7.39 -19.22
C PHE A 234 -5.35 7.24 -17.74
N ILE A 235 -4.09 6.93 -17.50
CA ILE A 235 -3.53 7.04 -16.15
C ILE A 235 -2.35 8.00 -16.13
N LEU A 236 -2.09 8.57 -14.95
CA LEU A 236 -0.84 9.21 -14.60
C LEU A 236 -0.41 8.75 -13.21
N ASN A 237 0.55 7.86 -13.16
CA ASN A 237 1.12 7.37 -11.92
C ASN A 237 2.59 7.77 -11.80
N VAL A 238 3.05 7.93 -10.56
CA VAL A 238 4.45 8.25 -10.25
C VAL A 238 5.05 7.23 -9.31
N THR A 239 6.36 7.11 -9.33
CA THR A 239 7.13 6.48 -8.25
C THR A 239 7.81 7.57 -7.42
N LEU A 240 7.96 7.32 -6.13
CA LEU A 240 8.52 8.27 -5.18
C LEU A 240 9.76 7.70 -4.50
N SER A 241 10.72 8.57 -4.20
CA SER A 241 11.79 8.25 -3.27
C SER A 241 11.28 8.18 -1.83
N LEU A 242 12.07 7.67 -0.91
CA LEU A 242 11.76 7.71 0.53
C LEU A 242 11.56 9.13 1.07
N SER A 243 12.18 10.14 0.42
CA SER A 243 11.95 11.57 0.71
C SER A 243 10.79 12.19 -0.07
N LYS A 244 9.89 11.36 -0.63
CA LYS A 244 8.68 11.75 -1.36
C LYS A 244 8.91 12.59 -2.63
N LYS A 245 10.12 12.55 -3.20
CA LYS A 245 10.41 13.18 -4.49
C LYS A 245 10.08 12.23 -5.64
N ILE A 246 9.54 12.75 -6.74
CA ILE A 246 9.20 11.96 -7.93
C ILE A 246 10.47 11.39 -8.56
N THR A 247 10.50 10.08 -8.77
CA THR A 247 11.61 9.34 -9.38
C THR A 247 11.27 8.76 -10.76
N GLY A 248 9.98 8.59 -11.06
CA GLY A 248 9.47 8.13 -12.35
C GLY A 248 8.05 8.61 -12.58
N ILE A 249 7.67 8.77 -13.85
CA ILE A 249 6.33 9.16 -14.29
C ILE A 249 5.89 8.16 -15.36
N PHE A 250 4.71 7.59 -15.18
CA PHE A 250 4.11 6.57 -16.02
C PHE A 250 2.70 7.01 -16.39
N ALA A 251 2.53 7.48 -17.61
CA ALA A 251 1.25 8.00 -18.08
C ALA A 251 0.90 7.39 -19.43
N GLY A 252 -0.38 7.16 -19.68
CA GLY A 252 -0.90 6.57 -20.91
C GLY A 252 -1.95 5.50 -20.68
N HIS A 253 -1.86 4.41 -21.46
CA HIS A 253 -2.79 3.28 -21.37
C HIS A 253 -2.85 2.73 -19.94
N PRO A 254 -4.04 2.54 -19.35
CA PRO A 254 -4.23 2.23 -17.93
C PRO A 254 -3.49 0.98 -17.46
N ILE A 255 -3.32 -0.01 -18.32
CA ILE A 255 -2.62 -1.25 -17.99
C ILE A 255 -1.13 -1.11 -18.28
N GLU A 256 -0.75 -0.72 -19.49
CA GLU A 256 0.66 -0.71 -19.92
C GLU A 256 1.50 0.30 -19.14
N ALA A 257 0.98 1.51 -18.93
CA ALA A 257 1.70 2.53 -18.17
C ALA A 257 1.84 2.11 -16.68
N HIS A 258 0.81 1.45 -16.10
CA HIS A 258 0.91 0.91 -14.75
C HIS A 258 1.96 -0.20 -14.66
N LEU A 259 1.96 -1.16 -15.58
CA LEU A 259 2.93 -2.26 -15.61
C LEU A 259 4.36 -1.76 -15.74
N ARG A 260 4.60 -0.77 -16.62
CA ARG A 260 5.93 -0.13 -16.74
C ARG A 260 6.38 0.53 -15.45
N GLY A 261 5.47 1.12 -14.70
CA GLY A 261 5.76 1.67 -13.37
C GLY A 261 6.07 0.60 -12.34
N CYS A 262 5.33 -0.51 -12.36
CA CYS A 262 5.60 -1.66 -11.50
C CYS A 262 6.97 -2.30 -11.81
N GLU A 263 7.32 -2.49 -13.08
CA GLU A 263 8.63 -2.99 -13.52
C GLU A 263 9.78 -2.08 -13.06
N PHE A 264 9.62 -0.76 -13.26
CA PHE A 264 10.61 0.22 -12.81
C PHE A 264 10.87 0.14 -11.31
N LEU A 265 9.80 -0.02 -10.52
CA LEU A 265 9.90 -0.12 -9.07
C LEU A 265 10.44 -1.49 -8.64
N ALA A 266 9.94 -2.57 -9.24
CA ALA A 266 10.37 -3.95 -8.96
C ALA A 266 11.87 -4.14 -9.11
N ALA A 267 12.47 -3.60 -10.18
CA ALA A 267 13.90 -3.64 -10.42
C ALA A 267 14.72 -3.01 -9.26
N ARG A 268 14.10 -2.16 -8.44
CA ARG A 268 14.76 -1.42 -7.34
C ARG A 268 14.39 -1.92 -5.95
N CYS A 269 13.19 -2.44 -5.77
CA CYS A 269 12.71 -2.85 -4.46
C CYS A 269 12.72 -4.36 -4.22
N ILE A 270 12.98 -5.20 -5.23
CA ILE A 270 13.14 -6.64 -5.03
C ILE A 270 14.58 -6.95 -4.61
N ARG A 271 14.72 -7.71 -3.54
CA ARG A 271 15.99 -8.30 -3.09
C ARG A 271 15.84 -9.80 -2.93
N THR A 272 16.62 -10.54 -3.71
CA THR A 272 16.65 -12.00 -3.64
C THR A 272 17.84 -12.43 -2.79
N LEU A 273 17.58 -13.21 -1.76
CA LEU A 273 18.59 -13.82 -0.91
C LEU A 273 18.89 -15.23 -1.41
N ASP A 274 20.15 -15.65 -1.32
CA ASP A 274 20.56 -17.02 -1.70
C ASP A 274 19.90 -18.05 -0.79
N GLU A 275 19.80 -17.75 0.50
CA GLU A 275 19.21 -18.63 1.51
C GLU A 275 18.30 -17.83 2.47
N PRO A 276 17.27 -18.47 3.04
CA PRO A 276 16.41 -17.84 4.02
C PRO A 276 17.14 -17.54 5.34
N LEU A 277 16.64 -16.55 6.07
CA LEU A 277 17.21 -16.01 7.29
C LEU A 277 16.58 -16.68 8.53
N ASP A 278 17.35 -16.71 9.64
CA ASP A 278 16.86 -17.13 10.95
C ASP A 278 16.07 -16.02 11.64
N PHE A 279 16.45 -14.76 11.44
CA PHE A 279 15.67 -13.62 11.90
C PHE A 279 15.93 -12.36 11.07
N ILE A 280 14.99 -11.44 11.12
CA ILE A 280 15.07 -10.11 10.50
C ILE A 280 14.73 -9.05 11.56
N VAL A 281 15.55 -8.00 11.62
CA VAL A 281 15.20 -6.75 12.31
C VAL A 281 14.60 -5.80 11.28
N THR A 282 13.37 -5.36 11.48
CA THR A 282 12.68 -4.50 10.51
C THR A 282 11.98 -3.31 11.17
N THR A 283 11.58 -2.33 10.37
CA THR A 283 10.73 -1.22 10.79
C THR A 283 9.63 -0.97 9.75
N ASN A 284 8.63 -0.19 10.13
CA ASN A 284 7.57 0.23 9.19
C ASN A 284 7.88 1.59 8.54
N ALA A 285 9.16 1.82 8.16
CA ALA A 285 9.63 3.02 7.47
C ALA A 285 9.53 4.35 8.24
N GLY A 286 9.28 4.32 9.58
CA GLY A 286 9.16 5.51 10.41
C GLY A 286 7.88 6.33 10.15
N ALA A 287 7.80 7.51 10.76
CA ALA A 287 6.61 8.35 10.66
C ALA A 287 6.35 8.88 9.23
N PRO A 288 5.08 8.93 8.81
CA PRO A 288 3.87 8.57 9.53
C PRO A 288 3.50 7.07 9.42
N ALA A 289 4.29 6.26 8.72
CA ALA A 289 3.94 4.88 8.42
C ALA A 289 3.98 3.95 9.65
N ASP A 290 4.70 4.32 10.70
CA ASP A 290 4.80 3.57 11.96
C ASP A 290 3.98 4.20 13.11
N CYS A 291 2.91 4.97 12.79
CA CYS A 291 2.13 5.68 13.78
C CYS A 291 1.38 4.76 14.76
N ASN A 292 0.99 3.57 14.33
CA ASN A 292 0.25 2.62 15.16
C ASN A 292 0.54 1.16 14.79
N LEU A 293 0.03 0.23 15.62
CA LEU A 293 0.23 -1.21 15.41
C LEU A 293 -0.43 -1.70 14.11
N TYR A 294 -1.61 -1.15 13.77
CA TYR A 294 -2.31 -1.46 12.51
C TYR A 294 -1.41 -1.30 11.29
N GLN A 295 -0.69 -0.18 11.21
CA GLN A 295 0.23 0.07 10.10
C GLN A 295 1.50 -0.80 10.19
N THR A 296 1.97 -1.06 11.41
CA THR A 296 3.20 -1.80 11.71
C THR A 296 3.18 -3.24 11.18
N VAL A 297 2.01 -3.87 11.14
CA VAL A 297 1.81 -5.23 10.59
C VAL A 297 2.40 -5.37 9.18
N LYS A 298 2.37 -4.33 8.37
CA LYS A 298 2.92 -4.34 6.99
C LYS A 298 4.39 -4.72 6.93
N SER A 299 5.18 -4.26 7.90
CA SER A 299 6.61 -4.60 7.98
C SER A 299 6.84 -6.06 8.35
N MET A 300 5.97 -6.63 9.18
CA MET A 300 6.03 -8.04 9.56
C MET A 300 5.72 -8.94 8.37
N VAL A 301 4.65 -8.63 7.64
CA VAL A 301 4.29 -9.33 6.40
C VAL A 301 5.41 -9.24 5.35
N ALA A 302 6.00 -8.04 5.16
CA ALA A 302 7.07 -7.84 4.19
C ALA A 302 8.35 -8.64 4.50
N ALA A 303 8.64 -8.88 5.77
CA ALA A 303 9.83 -9.62 6.22
C ALA A 303 9.70 -11.15 6.05
N THR A 304 8.47 -11.66 6.16
CA THR A 304 8.19 -13.11 6.22
C THR A 304 8.74 -13.93 5.03
N PRO A 305 8.69 -13.47 3.76
CA PRO A 305 9.17 -14.24 2.61
C PRO A 305 10.66 -14.58 2.64
N ALA A 306 11.46 -13.86 3.41
CA ALA A 306 12.89 -14.10 3.55
C ALA A 306 13.26 -14.99 4.75
N LEU A 307 12.29 -15.44 5.54
CA LEU A 307 12.53 -16.19 6.76
C LEU A 307 12.36 -17.72 6.57
N LYS A 308 13.18 -18.48 7.29
CA LYS A 308 12.94 -19.90 7.51
C LYS A 308 11.61 -20.10 8.26
N PRO A 309 10.94 -21.25 8.13
CA PRO A 309 9.89 -21.64 9.07
C PRO A 309 10.43 -21.60 10.51
N GLY A 310 9.70 -20.92 11.42
CA GLY A 310 10.18 -20.69 12.80
C GLY A 310 11.22 -19.58 12.96
N GLY A 311 11.65 -18.94 11.86
CA GLY A 311 12.47 -17.73 11.90
C GLY A 311 11.69 -16.56 12.49
N ILE A 312 12.37 -15.55 13.03
CA ILE A 312 11.76 -14.51 13.85
C ILE A 312 11.77 -13.15 13.15
N VAL A 313 10.64 -12.46 13.19
CA VAL A 313 10.57 -11.03 12.84
C VAL A 313 10.70 -10.21 14.11
N LEU A 314 11.75 -9.40 14.24
CA LEU A 314 11.89 -8.37 15.27
C LEU A 314 11.58 -7.01 14.65
N THR A 315 10.41 -6.44 14.98
CA THR A 315 9.96 -5.16 14.45
C THR A 315 10.18 -4.05 15.46
N ALA A 316 10.82 -2.94 15.05
CA ALA A 316 10.85 -1.70 15.81
C ALA A 316 9.87 -0.70 15.19
N SER A 317 8.92 -0.18 15.98
CA SER A 317 7.88 0.75 15.52
C SER A 317 7.48 1.69 16.64
N ALA A 318 7.29 2.97 16.32
CA ALA A 318 7.00 3.98 17.34
C ALA A 318 5.58 3.84 17.94
N CYS A 319 4.59 3.49 17.12
CA CYS A 319 3.20 3.30 17.49
C CYS A 319 2.64 4.45 18.37
N TYR A 320 3.01 5.71 18.08
CA TYR A 320 2.66 6.87 18.92
C TYR A 320 1.15 7.17 18.96
N GLU A 321 0.35 6.55 18.09
CA GLU A 321 -1.11 6.55 18.10
C GLU A 321 -1.69 5.22 18.64
N GLY A 322 -0.89 4.42 19.34
CA GLY A 322 -1.33 3.18 19.97
C GLY A 322 -1.56 2.02 18.98
N VAL A 323 -2.68 1.31 19.15
CA VAL A 323 -3.04 0.13 18.34
C VAL A 323 -3.53 0.51 16.94
N GLY A 324 -4.30 1.57 16.85
CA GLY A 324 -4.96 2.03 15.63
C GLY A 324 -6.34 2.59 15.95
N ASN A 325 -7.30 2.41 15.02
CA ASN A 325 -8.69 2.77 15.30
C ASN A 325 -9.35 1.81 16.32
N PRO A 326 -10.49 2.20 16.92
CA PRO A 326 -11.18 1.39 17.92
C PRO A 326 -11.56 -0.01 17.43
N GLU A 327 -11.96 -0.14 16.17
CA GLU A 327 -12.36 -1.40 15.57
C GLU A 327 -11.17 -2.37 15.46
N CYS A 328 -10.00 -1.87 15.06
CA CYS A 328 -8.78 -2.67 15.04
C CYS A 328 -8.38 -3.14 16.45
N GLU A 329 -8.49 -2.27 17.43
CA GLU A 329 -8.22 -2.64 18.83
C GLU A 329 -9.22 -3.66 19.37
N GLU A 330 -10.50 -3.53 19.03
CA GLU A 330 -11.54 -4.50 19.37
C GLU A 330 -11.20 -5.89 18.85
N VAL A 331 -10.80 -5.98 17.57
CA VAL A 331 -10.38 -7.26 16.96
C VAL A 331 -9.25 -7.91 17.76
N PHE A 332 -8.19 -7.18 18.07
CA PHE A 332 -7.07 -7.71 18.84
C PHE A 332 -7.49 -8.15 20.25
N ASN A 333 -8.41 -7.42 20.92
CA ASN A 333 -8.90 -7.76 22.25
C ASN A 333 -9.75 -9.04 22.27
N MET A 334 -10.38 -9.42 21.15
CA MET A 334 -11.20 -10.63 21.03
C MET A 334 -10.40 -11.91 20.82
N VAL A 335 -9.11 -11.83 20.55
CA VAL A 335 -8.30 -12.98 20.15
C VAL A 335 -7.82 -13.76 21.36
N ASP A 336 -8.42 -14.93 21.63
CA ASP A 336 -7.92 -15.88 22.62
C ASP A 336 -6.60 -16.51 22.19
N THR A 337 -6.58 -17.04 20.94
CA THR A 337 -5.39 -17.60 20.33
C THR A 337 -5.37 -17.28 18.82
N PRO A 338 -4.20 -17.07 18.20
CA PRO A 338 -4.10 -16.85 16.77
C PRO A 338 -4.83 -17.90 15.92
N ALA A 339 -4.69 -19.18 16.29
CA ALA A 339 -5.33 -20.30 15.56
C ALA A 339 -6.85 -20.24 15.58
N ARG A 340 -7.45 -20.02 16.78
CA ARG A 340 -8.91 -19.92 16.93
C ARG A 340 -9.47 -18.71 16.19
N PHE A 341 -8.77 -17.57 16.26
CA PHE A 341 -9.19 -16.38 15.52
C PHE A 341 -9.19 -16.62 14.00
N LEU A 342 -8.10 -17.16 13.45
CA LEU A 342 -8.01 -17.48 12.02
C LEU A 342 -9.09 -18.49 11.59
N GLN A 343 -9.45 -19.45 12.45
CA GLN A 343 -10.55 -20.36 12.18
C GLN A 343 -11.91 -19.63 12.19
N ARG A 344 -12.14 -18.72 13.15
CA ARG A 344 -13.38 -17.94 13.26
C ARG A 344 -13.61 -17.03 12.05
N LEU A 345 -12.55 -16.51 11.44
CA LEU A 345 -12.65 -15.71 10.20
C LEU A 345 -13.25 -16.48 9.00
N MET A 346 -13.26 -17.82 9.05
CA MET A 346 -13.86 -18.64 7.98
C MET A 346 -15.39 -18.75 8.12
N ASP A 347 -15.97 -18.27 9.22
CA ASP A 347 -17.40 -18.13 9.37
C ASP A 347 -17.88 -16.90 8.58
N LYS A 348 -18.75 -17.11 7.60
CA LYS A 348 -19.24 -16.06 6.70
C LYS A 348 -20.08 -14.99 7.40
N GLU A 349 -20.67 -15.31 8.55
CA GLU A 349 -21.44 -14.38 9.39
C GLU A 349 -20.53 -13.52 10.29
N PHE A 350 -19.26 -13.89 10.43
CA PHE A 350 -18.32 -13.15 11.25
C PHE A 350 -17.63 -12.05 10.46
N PHE A 351 -17.88 -10.81 10.83
CA PHE A 351 -17.21 -9.66 10.24
C PHE A 351 -17.05 -8.54 11.28
N ILE A 352 -15.82 -8.09 11.45
CA ILE A 352 -15.50 -6.86 12.17
C ILE A 352 -14.64 -5.99 11.25
N PRO A 353 -14.90 -4.68 11.13
CA PRO A 353 -14.03 -3.78 10.40
C PRO A 353 -12.57 -3.93 10.83
N ASP A 354 -11.65 -3.86 9.88
CA ASP A 354 -10.21 -4.00 10.08
C ASP A 354 -9.71 -5.36 10.59
N GLN A 355 -10.57 -6.41 10.63
CA GLN A 355 -10.17 -7.77 11.00
C GLN A 355 -9.00 -8.32 10.17
N TRP A 356 -8.81 -7.82 8.94
CA TRP A 356 -7.69 -8.19 8.06
C TRP A 356 -6.32 -7.81 8.65
N CYS A 357 -6.24 -6.78 9.50
CA CYS A 357 -4.99 -6.43 10.18
C CYS A 357 -4.55 -7.54 11.15
N ALA A 358 -5.47 -8.01 12.01
CA ALA A 358 -5.20 -9.11 12.91
C ALA A 358 -4.98 -10.43 12.14
N GLN A 359 -5.77 -10.66 11.08
CA GLN A 359 -5.57 -11.83 10.21
C GLN A 359 -4.14 -11.90 9.69
N GLU A 360 -3.62 -10.81 9.11
CA GLU A 360 -2.28 -10.76 8.56
C GLU A 360 -1.20 -11.09 9.60
N VAL A 361 -1.24 -10.42 10.76
CA VAL A 361 -0.24 -10.66 11.79
C VAL A 361 -0.30 -12.07 12.34
N TYR A 362 -1.50 -12.63 12.53
CA TYR A 362 -1.64 -14.00 13.04
C TYR A 362 -1.31 -15.07 12.00
N GLN A 363 -1.49 -14.78 10.72
CA GLN A 363 -0.94 -15.63 9.65
C GLN A 363 0.59 -15.62 9.67
N VAL A 364 1.22 -14.46 9.87
CA VAL A 364 2.66 -14.37 10.09
C VAL A 364 3.07 -15.16 11.32
N MET A 365 2.43 -14.92 12.48
CA MET A 365 2.77 -15.58 13.75
C MET A 365 2.64 -17.10 13.71
N ARG A 366 1.70 -17.65 12.92
CA ARG A 366 1.55 -19.09 12.75
C ARG A 366 2.82 -19.76 12.21
N ARG A 367 3.60 -19.03 11.40
CA ARG A 367 4.82 -19.54 10.78
C ARG A 367 6.09 -18.95 11.42
N ASN A 368 6.05 -17.67 11.74
CA ASN A 368 7.20 -16.88 12.16
C ASN A 368 6.84 -16.06 13.41
N PRO A 369 7.31 -16.46 14.60
CA PRO A 369 7.09 -15.69 15.82
C PRO A 369 7.49 -14.22 15.64
N THR A 370 6.67 -13.32 16.19
CA THR A 370 6.81 -11.87 16.02
C THR A 370 7.24 -11.22 17.33
N TRP A 371 8.39 -10.58 17.29
CA TRP A 371 8.91 -9.79 18.38
C TRP A 371 8.76 -8.31 18.08
N ILE A 372 8.52 -7.48 19.08
CA ILE A 372 8.30 -6.05 18.88
C ILE A 372 9.04 -5.21 19.92
N TYR A 373 9.63 -4.12 19.45
CA TYR A 373 10.07 -2.99 20.25
C TYR A 373 9.21 -1.78 19.93
N THR A 374 8.51 -1.28 20.92
CA THR A 374 7.73 -0.04 20.83
C THR A 374 7.57 0.63 22.17
N GLN A 375 7.38 1.95 22.16
CA GLN A 375 7.06 2.75 23.34
C GLN A 375 5.61 3.27 23.29
N GLY A 376 4.90 3.08 22.18
CA GLY A 376 3.57 3.63 21.97
C GLY A 376 2.40 2.70 22.38
N VAL A 377 2.69 1.42 22.68
CA VAL A 377 1.68 0.47 23.16
C VAL A 377 2.19 -0.24 24.43
N PRO A 378 1.41 -0.32 25.52
CA PRO A 378 1.82 -1.00 26.74
C PRO A 378 2.20 -2.47 26.50
N ARG A 379 3.26 -2.93 27.19
CA ARG A 379 3.79 -4.30 27.08
C ARG A 379 2.72 -5.35 27.33
N GLU A 380 1.95 -5.21 28.41
CA GLU A 380 0.94 -6.17 28.82
C GLU A 380 -0.17 -6.32 27.75
N LYS A 381 -0.44 -5.22 27.02
CA LYS A 381 -1.40 -5.21 25.92
C LYS A 381 -0.86 -5.98 24.71
N LEU A 382 0.40 -5.75 24.34
CA LEU A 382 1.05 -6.45 23.24
C LEU A 382 1.23 -7.95 23.54
N GLU A 383 1.61 -8.31 24.75
CA GLU A 383 1.76 -9.72 25.17
C GLU A 383 0.40 -10.45 25.15
N ARG A 384 -0.70 -9.78 25.52
CA ARG A 384 -2.06 -10.30 25.35
C ARG A 384 -2.43 -10.49 23.88
N TYR A 385 -1.87 -9.68 22.97
CA TYR A 385 -2.02 -9.81 21.52
C TYR A 385 -1.01 -10.80 20.90
N HIS A 386 -0.33 -11.60 21.73
CA HIS A 386 0.64 -12.64 21.37
C HIS A 386 1.96 -12.14 20.79
N PHE A 387 2.28 -10.86 20.93
CA PHE A 387 3.61 -10.36 20.60
C PHE A 387 4.60 -10.64 21.72
N ARG A 388 5.84 -10.97 21.38
CA ARG A 388 6.94 -10.94 22.34
C ARG A 388 7.56 -9.54 22.37
N CYS A 389 7.46 -8.86 23.51
CA CYS A 389 8.05 -7.55 23.68
C CYS A 389 9.52 -7.65 24.12
N VAL A 390 10.37 -6.84 23.48
CA VAL A 390 11.79 -6.68 23.88
C VAL A 390 12.01 -5.31 24.53
N GLU A 391 13.01 -5.22 25.42
CA GLU A 391 13.33 -3.98 26.11
C GLU A 391 14.08 -2.97 25.21
N SER A 392 14.90 -3.47 24.31
CA SER A 392 15.54 -2.72 23.23
C SER A 392 15.78 -3.63 22.03
N VAL A 393 16.04 -3.05 20.87
CA VAL A 393 16.39 -3.81 19.67
C VAL A 393 17.68 -4.59 19.89
N GLU A 394 18.67 -3.99 20.57
CA GLU A 394 19.96 -4.62 20.90
C GLU A 394 19.80 -5.86 21.77
N LYS A 395 18.96 -5.76 22.85
CA LYS A 395 18.67 -6.92 23.72
C LYS A 395 17.93 -8.00 22.92
N GLY A 396 16.96 -7.63 22.08
CA GLY A 396 16.26 -8.57 21.23
C GLY A 396 17.20 -9.30 20.28
N VAL A 397 18.13 -8.59 19.63
CA VAL A 397 19.13 -9.20 18.74
C VAL A 397 20.08 -10.11 19.53
N ALA A 398 20.54 -9.71 20.71
CA ALA A 398 21.39 -10.55 21.54
C ALA A 398 20.70 -11.88 21.93
N GLU A 399 19.42 -11.83 22.32
CA GLU A 399 18.61 -13.02 22.61
C GLU A 399 18.44 -13.93 21.37
N LEU A 400 18.22 -13.33 20.19
CA LEU A 400 18.09 -14.07 18.94
C LEU A 400 19.39 -14.73 18.52
N LEU A 401 20.51 -14.05 18.66
CA LEU A 401 21.83 -14.64 18.41
C LEU A 401 22.15 -15.77 19.37
N ALA A 402 21.81 -15.64 20.66
CA ALA A 402 21.94 -16.73 21.62
C ALA A 402 21.08 -17.94 21.24
N ARG A 403 19.83 -17.70 20.78
CA ARG A 403 18.89 -18.75 20.37
C ARG A 403 19.32 -19.52 19.13
N PHE A 404 19.77 -18.83 18.07
CA PHE A 404 20.13 -19.44 16.78
C PHE A 404 21.62 -19.78 16.66
N GLY A 405 22.44 -19.35 17.64
CA GLY A 405 23.90 -19.51 17.68
C GLY A 405 24.60 -18.38 16.96
N GLU A 406 25.35 -17.58 17.71
CA GLU A 406 25.96 -16.32 17.25
C GLU A 406 26.79 -16.45 15.96
N LYS A 407 27.54 -17.55 15.80
CA LYS A 407 28.36 -17.80 14.60
C LYS A 407 27.59 -18.35 13.41
N ARG A 408 26.37 -18.88 13.62
CA ARG A 408 25.58 -19.60 12.60
C ARG A 408 24.33 -18.83 12.15
N ALA A 409 23.79 -17.98 13.03
CA ALA A 409 22.57 -17.23 12.78
C ALA A 409 22.71 -16.35 11.53
N ARG A 410 21.89 -16.61 10.51
CA ARG A 410 21.79 -15.74 9.33
C ARG A 410 20.71 -14.70 9.57
N TRP A 411 21.06 -13.44 9.47
CA TRP A 411 20.12 -12.36 9.77
C TRP A 411 20.42 -11.06 9.00
N ALA A 412 19.43 -10.21 8.90
CA ALA A 412 19.54 -8.92 8.21
C ALA A 412 18.77 -7.82 8.96
N VAL A 413 19.06 -6.57 8.61
CA VAL A 413 18.30 -5.39 9.01
C VAL A 413 17.60 -4.80 7.79
N VAL A 414 16.29 -4.50 7.91
CA VAL A 414 15.45 -3.96 6.86
C VAL A 414 14.78 -2.67 7.34
N PRO A 415 15.43 -1.50 7.21
CA PRO A 415 14.94 -0.24 7.78
C PRO A 415 13.65 0.29 7.14
N ASP A 416 13.30 -0.17 5.95
CA ASP A 416 12.15 0.27 5.18
C ASP A 416 11.29 -0.95 4.76
N GLY A 417 10.88 -1.79 5.74
CA GLY A 417 10.23 -3.07 5.50
C GLY A 417 9.19 -3.09 4.38
N PRO A 418 8.12 -2.28 4.43
CA PRO A 418 7.07 -2.28 3.41
C PRO A 418 7.51 -1.79 2.02
N MET A 419 8.67 -1.14 1.94
CA MET A 419 9.22 -0.61 0.67
C MET A 419 10.16 -1.61 -0.02
N LEU A 420 10.44 -2.75 0.61
CA LEU A 420 11.32 -3.79 0.10
C LEU A 420 10.56 -5.10 -0.09
N ILE A 421 10.72 -5.72 -1.23
CA ILE A 421 10.16 -7.04 -1.54
C ILE A 421 11.29 -8.06 -1.40
N LEU A 422 11.22 -8.86 -0.35
CA LEU A 422 12.21 -9.90 -0.08
C LEU A 422 11.79 -11.22 -0.73
N ARG A 423 12.76 -11.94 -1.29
CA ARG A 423 12.58 -13.28 -1.85
C ARG A 423 13.78 -14.14 -1.51
N THR A 424 13.63 -15.46 -1.55
CA THR A 424 14.75 -16.42 -1.49
C THR A 424 14.81 -17.22 -2.78
N LEU A 425 16.00 -17.62 -3.20
CA LEU A 425 16.18 -18.52 -4.36
C LEU A 425 15.39 -19.80 -4.14
N GLY A 426 14.60 -20.22 -5.13
CA GLY A 426 13.77 -21.42 -5.03
C GLY A 426 12.47 -21.28 -4.23
N SER A 427 12.18 -20.12 -3.61
CA SER A 427 10.85 -19.90 -3.08
C SER A 427 9.89 -19.62 -4.25
N ALA A 428 8.99 -20.56 -4.51
CA ALA A 428 7.75 -20.23 -5.22
C ALA A 428 7.10 -19.05 -4.48
N THR A 429 6.56 -18.09 -5.23
CA THR A 429 5.75 -16.99 -4.68
C THR A 429 4.87 -17.52 -3.56
N TYR A 430 4.97 -16.90 -2.39
CA TYR A 430 4.35 -17.36 -1.16
C TYR A 430 2.86 -17.65 -1.36
N GLY A 431 2.48 -18.91 -1.28
CA GLY A 431 1.14 -19.35 -1.01
C GLY A 431 1.07 -19.85 0.43
N HIS A 432 0.22 -19.32 1.26
CA HIS A 432 -0.16 -19.97 2.50
C HIS A 432 -0.86 -21.28 2.13
N LYS A 433 -0.16 -22.45 2.30
CA LYS A 433 -0.79 -23.75 2.36
C LYS A 433 -1.42 -23.96 3.71
#